data_91a745bd5c685c993cf114c6da314885
#
_entry.id   91a745bd5c685c993cf114c6da314885
#
_cell.length_a   1.000
_cell.length_b   1.000
_cell.length_c   1.000
_cell.angle_alpha   90.00
_cell.angle_beta   90.00
_cell.angle_gamma   90.00
#
_symmetry.space_group_name_H-M   'P 1'
#
loop_
_entity.id
_entity.type
_entity.pdbx_description
1 polymer ?
#
loop_
_entity_poly.entity_id
_entity_poly.type
_entity_poly.pdbx_seq_one_letter_code
_entity_poly.pdbx_strand_id
1 'polypeptide(L)'
;MVGPLPASSTGRHTHLLVAIDKFTKWIEAVPITNQGATAAVNFFKMITCRFGIPHSIITDNGSNFTSKEFKKFCEDRGINISFASVAHPQTNGQVEKANGLVCDGIKKRLMTPLLRAAGAWVEELPSVLWSLRTTPNRSTQYTPFFMVYGAEAVLPSEVRYEAPRVVAYTEAASNTGLEDNMDLLDEARDIASARSAVYQQGLRNYHSRRVRSRSFVKGDLVLRLKQKGHHKLEPPWEGPYIIHEVIPGGAYRLKDMETGGIYTNPWNVAQLRRFYA
;
A
#
# COMPACT_ATOMS: atom_id res chain seq x y z
N MET A 1 2.68 -5.63 4.13
CA MET A 1 3.74 -6.66 3.99
C MET A 1 3.51 -7.46 2.72
N VAL A 2 4.59 -7.86 2.03
CA VAL A 2 4.56 -8.67 0.79
C VAL A 2 5.27 -9.99 1.05
N GLY A 3 4.69 -11.08 0.58
CA GLY A 3 5.27 -12.43 0.65
C GLY A 3 4.22 -13.53 0.84
N PRO A 4 4.62 -14.80 0.86
CA PRO A 4 6.00 -15.26 0.76
C PRO A 4 6.58 -15.10 -0.65
N LEU A 5 7.83 -14.66 -0.72
CA LEU A 5 8.66 -14.62 -1.92
C LEU A 5 9.64 -15.81 -1.91
N PRO A 6 10.21 -16.20 -3.05
CA PRO A 6 11.32 -17.15 -3.07
C PRO A 6 12.41 -16.71 -2.11
N ALA A 7 13.01 -17.66 -1.37
CA ALA A 7 14.10 -17.34 -0.45
C ALA A 7 15.23 -16.65 -1.23
N SER A 8 15.68 -15.49 -0.75
CA SER A 8 16.74 -14.75 -1.41
C SER A 8 18.08 -15.47 -1.33
N SER A 9 18.91 -15.29 -2.35
CA SER A 9 20.28 -15.82 -2.40
C SER A 9 21.11 -15.29 -1.25
N THR A 10 20.91 -14.04 -0.89
CA THR A 10 21.58 -13.36 0.22
C THR A 10 20.59 -13.18 1.38
N GLY A 11 20.95 -13.65 2.58
CA GLY A 11 20.16 -13.46 3.79
C GLY A 11 18.89 -14.31 3.92
N ARG A 12 18.56 -15.16 2.93
CA ARG A 12 17.37 -16.05 2.91
C ARG A 12 16.05 -15.33 3.24
N HIS A 13 15.94 -14.09 2.81
CA HIS A 13 14.71 -13.30 3.00
C HIS A 13 13.56 -13.87 2.19
N THR A 14 12.37 -13.86 2.77
CA THR A 14 11.15 -14.38 2.13
C THR A 14 10.01 -13.37 2.09
N HIS A 15 10.17 -12.23 2.71
CA HIS A 15 9.14 -11.19 2.77
C HIS A 15 9.75 -9.79 2.61
N LEU A 16 8.88 -8.82 2.26
CA LEU A 16 9.17 -7.40 2.26
C LEU A 16 8.24 -6.67 3.22
N LEU A 17 8.81 -5.82 4.08
CA LEU A 17 8.06 -4.73 4.70
C LEU A 17 8.09 -3.54 3.75
N VAL A 18 6.93 -2.96 3.46
CA VAL A 18 6.79 -1.80 2.57
C VAL A 18 6.01 -0.72 3.30
N ALA A 19 6.50 0.49 3.27
CA ALA A 19 5.80 1.69 3.69
C ALA A 19 5.75 2.68 2.53
N ILE A 20 4.67 3.45 2.46
CA ILE A 20 4.53 4.55 1.51
C ILE A 20 4.10 5.80 2.28
N ASP A 21 4.77 6.91 2.04
CA ASP A 21 4.25 8.19 2.49
C ASP A 21 3.04 8.60 1.64
N LYS A 22 1.96 8.87 2.33
CA LYS A 22 0.66 9.12 1.70
C LYS A 22 0.66 10.39 0.84
N PHE A 23 1.48 11.36 1.19
CA PHE A 23 1.57 12.64 0.50
C PHE A 23 2.61 12.62 -0.61
N THR A 24 3.88 12.44 -0.29
CA THR A 24 4.99 12.48 -1.24
C THR A 24 5.04 11.27 -2.17
N LYS A 25 4.35 10.17 -1.81
CA LYS A 25 4.40 8.87 -2.48
C LYS A 25 5.77 8.18 -2.40
N TRP A 26 6.64 8.64 -1.49
CA TRP A 26 7.91 7.99 -1.22
C TRP A 26 7.70 6.59 -0.69
N ILE A 27 8.40 5.63 -1.27
CA ILE A 27 8.30 4.21 -0.88
C ILE A 27 9.61 3.79 -0.20
N GLU A 28 9.46 3.19 0.98
CA GLU A 28 10.50 2.44 1.67
C GLU A 28 10.16 0.96 1.68
N ALA A 29 11.15 0.12 1.43
CA ALA A 29 10.97 -1.32 1.51
C ALA A 29 12.26 -2.00 2.02
N VAL A 30 12.09 -2.98 2.90
CA VAL A 30 13.20 -3.79 3.40
C VAL A 30 12.87 -5.28 3.34
N PRO A 31 13.84 -6.12 2.93
CA PRO A 31 13.69 -7.56 2.97
C PRO A 31 13.74 -8.06 4.43
N ILE A 32 12.91 -9.02 4.77
CA ILE A 32 12.87 -9.65 6.08
C ILE A 32 12.78 -11.16 5.96
N THR A 33 13.34 -11.86 6.93
CA THR A 33 13.23 -13.32 7.10
C THR A 33 12.10 -13.69 8.06
N ASN A 34 11.93 -12.87 9.11
CA ASN A 34 10.94 -13.11 10.16
C ASN A 34 9.87 -12.01 10.15
N GLN A 35 8.59 -12.42 10.22
CA GLN A 35 7.44 -11.53 10.25
C GLN A 35 7.11 -11.02 11.66
N GLY A 36 8.03 -11.09 12.60
CA GLY A 36 7.84 -10.68 13.99
C GLY A 36 7.69 -9.18 14.19
N ALA A 37 7.21 -8.81 15.36
CA ALA A 37 7.04 -7.42 15.79
C ALA A 37 8.35 -6.62 15.74
N THR A 38 9.46 -7.24 16.14
CA THR A 38 10.80 -6.62 16.15
C THR A 38 11.22 -6.16 14.75
N ALA A 39 10.89 -6.93 13.70
CA ALA A 39 11.16 -6.53 12.31
C ALA A 39 10.39 -5.25 11.94
N ALA A 40 9.12 -5.16 12.33
CA ALA A 40 8.30 -3.98 12.10
C ALA A 40 8.85 -2.76 12.89
N VAL A 41 9.18 -2.94 14.17
CA VAL A 41 9.78 -1.88 14.99
C VAL A 41 11.09 -1.37 14.39
N ASN A 42 12.00 -2.27 13.99
CA ASN A 42 13.28 -1.88 13.39
C ASN A 42 13.09 -1.14 12.06
N PHE A 43 12.12 -1.58 11.24
CA PHE A 43 11.78 -0.89 10.00
C PHE A 43 11.31 0.55 10.26
N PHE A 44 10.41 0.75 11.22
CA PHE A 44 9.94 2.09 11.54
C PHE A 44 10.99 2.94 12.27
N LYS A 45 11.91 2.34 13.06
CA LYS A 45 13.06 3.06 13.59
C LYS A 45 13.92 3.65 12.47
N MET A 46 14.21 2.89 11.42
CA MET A 46 14.96 3.40 10.26
C MET A 46 14.23 4.55 9.54
N ILE A 47 12.90 4.46 9.39
CA ILE A 47 12.09 5.51 8.80
C ILE A 47 12.14 6.78 9.67
N THR A 48 11.92 6.64 10.98
CA THR A 48 11.92 7.79 11.91
C THR A 48 13.28 8.46 12.01
N CYS A 49 14.38 7.71 11.90
CA CYS A 49 15.73 8.29 11.88
C CYS A 49 16.02 9.12 10.62
N ARG A 50 15.37 8.81 9.49
CA ARG A 50 15.59 9.50 8.22
C ARG A 50 14.63 10.65 7.96
N PHE A 51 13.37 10.50 8.34
CA PHE A 51 12.28 11.41 7.97
C PHE A 51 11.59 12.06 9.16
N GLY A 52 12.04 11.75 10.39
CA GLY A 52 11.35 12.21 11.60
C GLY A 52 10.17 11.33 11.98
N ILE A 53 9.48 11.72 13.03
CA ILE A 53 8.36 10.96 13.60
C ILE A 53 7.09 11.28 12.81
N PRO A 54 6.42 10.27 12.20
CA PRO A 54 5.17 10.50 11.50
C PRO A 54 4.04 10.77 12.49
N HIS A 55 3.10 11.63 12.13
CA HIS A 55 1.91 11.89 12.95
C HIS A 55 1.05 10.63 13.12
N SER A 56 0.92 9.83 12.06
CA SER A 56 0.11 8.61 12.08
C SER A 56 0.65 7.52 11.16
N ILE A 57 0.40 6.27 11.55
CA ILE A 57 0.70 5.09 10.75
C ILE A 57 -0.60 4.33 10.49
N ILE A 58 -0.85 3.99 9.23
CA ILE A 58 -1.98 3.15 8.84
C ILE A 58 -1.44 1.77 8.47
N THR A 59 -1.93 0.72 9.13
CA THR A 59 -1.50 -0.67 8.89
C THR A 59 -2.70 -1.57 8.67
N ASP A 60 -2.44 -2.77 8.18
CA ASP A 60 -3.40 -3.88 8.30
C ASP A 60 -3.40 -4.44 9.75
N ASN A 61 -4.30 -5.40 10.00
CA ASN A 61 -4.39 -6.08 11.31
C ASN A 61 -3.37 -7.23 11.45
N GLY A 62 -2.24 -7.18 10.74
CA GLY A 62 -1.18 -8.17 10.88
C GLY A 62 -0.65 -8.28 12.29
N SER A 63 -0.32 -9.50 12.72
CA SER A 63 0.14 -9.78 14.10
C SER A 63 1.39 -8.99 14.51
N ASN A 64 2.25 -8.64 13.57
CA ASN A 64 3.43 -7.80 13.78
C ASN A 64 3.06 -6.36 14.17
N PHE A 65 2.00 -5.77 13.57
CA PHE A 65 1.55 -4.40 13.85
C PHE A 65 0.56 -4.32 15.02
N THR A 66 -0.17 -5.40 15.31
CA THR A 66 -1.08 -5.46 16.47
C THR A 66 -0.38 -5.84 17.76
N SER A 67 0.90 -6.22 17.71
CA SER A 67 1.72 -6.64 18.84
C SER A 67 1.86 -5.54 19.90
N LYS A 68 2.02 -5.94 21.15
CA LYS A 68 2.30 -5.02 22.28
C LYS A 68 3.58 -4.21 22.06
N GLU A 69 4.62 -4.85 21.50
CA GLU A 69 5.91 -4.24 21.23
C GLU A 69 5.79 -3.08 20.21
N PHE A 70 5.08 -3.31 19.10
CA PHE A 70 4.89 -2.28 18.10
C PHE A 70 3.99 -1.14 18.58
N LYS A 71 2.91 -1.46 19.29
CA LYS A 71 2.04 -0.45 19.89
C LYS A 71 2.80 0.44 20.89
N LYS A 72 3.60 -0.17 21.78
CA LYS A 72 4.44 0.56 22.72
C LYS A 72 5.47 1.45 22.00
N PHE A 73 6.10 0.94 20.94
CA PHE A 73 7.02 1.75 20.11
C PHE A 73 6.36 3.02 19.57
N CYS A 74 5.11 2.91 19.10
CA CYS A 74 4.36 4.06 18.59
C CYS A 74 3.92 4.99 19.72
N GLU A 75 3.41 4.45 20.83
CA GLU A 75 2.97 5.20 22.00
C GLU A 75 4.12 6.02 22.60
N ASP A 76 5.29 5.41 22.81
CA ASP A 76 6.49 6.06 23.33
C ASP A 76 6.96 7.25 22.46
N ARG A 77 6.50 7.34 21.21
CA ARG A 77 6.85 8.39 20.22
C ARG A 77 5.69 9.31 19.84
N GLY A 78 4.53 9.14 20.44
CA GLY A 78 3.33 9.91 20.10
C GLY A 78 2.78 9.63 18.70
N ILE A 79 3.05 8.45 18.13
CA ILE A 79 2.58 8.05 16.80
C ILE A 79 1.18 7.47 16.90
N ASN A 80 0.21 8.04 16.20
CA ASN A 80 -1.15 7.52 16.13
C ASN A 80 -1.21 6.30 15.21
N ILE A 81 -1.67 5.15 15.71
CA ILE A 81 -1.88 3.95 14.89
C ILE A 81 -3.35 3.88 14.47
N SER A 82 -3.58 3.71 13.18
CA SER A 82 -4.89 3.41 12.61
C SER A 82 -4.84 2.07 11.90
N PHE A 83 -5.72 1.17 12.27
CA PHE A 83 -5.84 -0.13 11.60
C PHE A 83 -6.85 -0.03 10.46
N ALA A 84 -6.45 -0.47 9.27
CA ALA A 84 -7.38 -0.62 8.16
C ALA A 84 -8.44 -1.66 8.53
N SER A 85 -9.69 -1.24 8.62
CA SER A 85 -10.78 -2.14 8.94
C SER A 85 -10.99 -3.12 7.77
N VAL A 86 -11.34 -4.36 8.10
CA VAL A 86 -11.72 -5.38 7.10
C VAL A 86 -12.90 -4.89 6.24
N ALA A 87 -13.73 -3.98 6.79
CA ALA A 87 -14.88 -3.40 6.10
C ALA A 87 -14.51 -2.25 5.13
N HIS A 88 -13.32 -1.65 5.26
CA HIS A 88 -12.86 -0.54 4.42
C HIS A 88 -11.47 -0.80 3.82
N PRO A 89 -11.34 -1.73 2.86
CA PRO A 89 -10.06 -2.06 2.22
C PRO A 89 -9.43 -0.88 1.48
N GLN A 90 -10.23 0.14 1.13
CA GLN A 90 -9.76 1.36 0.46
C GLN A 90 -8.72 2.15 1.29
N THR A 91 -8.72 2.01 2.60
CA THR A 91 -7.78 2.69 3.50
C THR A 91 -6.35 2.22 3.28
N ASN A 92 -6.16 0.95 2.90
CA ASN A 92 -4.85 0.34 2.63
C ASN A 92 -4.48 0.30 1.14
N GLY A 93 -5.36 0.77 0.26
CA GLY A 93 -5.20 0.66 -1.20
C GLY A 93 -3.93 1.31 -1.75
N GLN A 94 -3.37 2.33 -1.08
CA GLN A 94 -2.10 2.92 -1.50
C GLN A 94 -0.91 1.99 -1.23
N VAL A 95 -0.90 1.33 -0.07
CA VAL A 95 0.15 0.35 0.28
C VAL A 95 0.04 -0.88 -0.61
N GLU A 96 -1.18 -1.36 -0.88
CA GLU A 96 -1.40 -2.49 -1.79
C GLU A 96 -0.90 -2.17 -3.20
N LYS A 97 -1.17 -0.96 -3.70
CA LYS A 97 -0.64 -0.48 -4.97
C LYS A 97 0.89 -0.37 -4.95
N ALA A 98 1.48 0.16 -3.88
CA ALA A 98 2.93 0.22 -3.72
C ALA A 98 3.55 -1.18 -3.70
N ASN A 99 2.95 -2.13 -2.98
CA ASN A 99 3.35 -3.53 -2.98
C ASN A 99 3.36 -4.11 -4.40
N GLY A 100 2.30 -3.87 -5.17
CA GLY A 100 2.21 -4.29 -6.57
C GLY A 100 3.32 -3.69 -7.44
N LEU A 101 3.55 -2.39 -7.34
CA LEU A 101 4.60 -1.69 -8.11
C LEU A 101 6.01 -2.22 -7.79
N VAL A 102 6.32 -2.47 -6.51
CA VAL A 102 7.60 -3.05 -6.10
C VAL A 102 7.76 -4.47 -6.65
N CYS A 103 6.74 -5.32 -6.48
CA CYS A 103 6.77 -6.69 -7.02
C CYS A 103 6.90 -6.73 -8.53
N ASP A 104 6.16 -5.89 -9.26
CA ASP A 104 6.20 -5.85 -10.71
C ASP A 104 7.54 -5.30 -11.22
N GLY A 105 8.13 -4.33 -10.52
CA GLY A 105 9.48 -3.84 -10.79
C GLY A 105 10.52 -4.93 -10.62
N ILE A 106 10.46 -5.71 -9.54
CA ILE A 106 11.33 -6.86 -9.29
C ILE A 106 11.16 -7.92 -10.39
N LYS A 107 9.91 -8.31 -10.69
CA LYS A 107 9.62 -9.30 -11.75
C LYS A 107 10.21 -8.89 -13.08
N LYS A 108 9.98 -7.65 -13.52
CA LYS A 108 10.50 -7.14 -14.80
C LYS A 108 12.03 -7.21 -14.88
N ARG A 109 12.72 -6.92 -13.79
CA ARG A 109 14.19 -6.98 -13.72
C ARG A 109 14.72 -8.41 -13.66
N LEU A 110 14.04 -9.32 -13.00
CA LEU A 110 14.42 -10.74 -12.95
C LEU A 110 14.16 -11.47 -14.28
N MET A 111 13.20 -10.98 -15.09
CA MET A 111 12.88 -11.58 -16.39
C MET A 111 13.82 -11.11 -17.52
N THR A 112 14.63 -10.12 -17.29
CA THR A 112 15.55 -9.54 -18.29
C THR A 112 17.00 -9.72 -17.84
N PRO A 113 17.70 -10.64 -18.04
CA PRO A 113 17.97 -11.74 -18.93
C PRO A 113 17.63 -13.09 -18.30
N LEU A 114 17.36 -14.05 -19.12
CA LEU A 114 16.88 -15.42 -18.90
C LEU A 114 17.54 -16.30 -17.80
N LEU A 115 18.42 -15.76 -16.94
CA LEU A 115 19.25 -16.55 -16.03
C LEU A 115 19.38 -16.00 -14.60
N ARG A 116 18.66 -14.96 -14.23
CA ARG A 116 18.72 -14.52 -12.82
C ARG A 116 17.83 -15.41 -11.98
N ALA A 117 18.48 -16.14 -11.07
CA ALA A 117 17.78 -16.97 -10.11
C ALA A 117 16.71 -16.16 -9.36
N ALA A 118 15.55 -16.75 -9.17
CA ALA A 118 14.42 -16.10 -8.45
C ALA A 118 14.82 -15.53 -7.07
N GLY A 119 15.92 -16.01 -6.49
CA GLY A 119 16.49 -15.50 -5.24
C GLY A 119 17.24 -14.18 -5.32
N ALA A 120 17.52 -13.64 -6.52
CA ALA A 120 18.26 -12.38 -6.68
C ALA A 120 17.38 -11.12 -6.54
N TRP A 121 16.17 -11.25 -6.03
CA TRP A 121 15.24 -10.13 -5.91
C TRP A 121 15.67 -9.06 -4.90
N VAL A 122 16.48 -9.44 -3.91
CA VAL A 122 17.01 -8.50 -2.90
C VAL A 122 18.01 -7.54 -3.54
N GLU A 123 18.86 -8.03 -4.43
CA GLU A 123 19.85 -7.24 -5.15
C GLU A 123 19.21 -6.23 -6.14
N GLU A 124 18.04 -6.56 -6.68
CA GLU A 124 17.30 -5.67 -7.59
C GLU A 124 16.43 -4.63 -6.86
N LEU A 125 16.12 -4.86 -5.58
CA LEU A 125 15.24 -3.99 -4.80
C LEU A 125 15.68 -2.52 -4.77
N PRO A 126 16.97 -2.18 -4.53
CA PRO A 126 17.42 -0.78 -4.54
C PRO A 126 17.16 -0.09 -5.88
N SER A 127 17.41 -0.78 -7.00
CA SER A 127 17.18 -0.25 -8.34
C SER A 127 15.69 -0.04 -8.64
N VAL A 128 14.83 -0.91 -8.12
CA VAL A 128 13.37 -0.77 -8.23
C VAL A 128 12.90 0.45 -7.44
N LEU A 129 13.34 0.57 -6.18
CA LEU A 129 12.99 1.71 -5.33
C LEU A 129 13.49 3.03 -5.94
N TRP A 130 14.71 3.06 -6.46
CA TRP A 130 15.23 4.22 -7.18
C TRP A 130 14.31 4.63 -8.32
N SER A 131 13.95 3.70 -9.20
CA SER A 131 13.05 3.98 -10.32
C SER A 131 11.69 4.52 -9.86
N LEU A 132 11.11 3.96 -8.79
CA LEU A 132 9.83 4.42 -8.24
C LEU A 132 9.92 5.80 -7.61
N ARG A 133 11.05 6.16 -7.01
CA ARG A 133 11.29 7.46 -6.37
C ARG A 133 11.58 8.58 -7.38
N THR A 134 12.17 8.23 -8.53
CA THR A 134 12.57 9.18 -9.58
C THR A 134 11.60 9.25 -10.76
N THR A 135 10.48 8.52 -10.71
CA THR A 135 9.43 8.58 -11.72
C THR A 135 8.26 9.42 -11.23
N PRO A 136 7.74 10.40 -12.03
CA PRO A 136 6.60 11.21 -11.61
C PRO A 136 5.38 10.38 -11.25
N ASN A 137 4.78 10.68 -10.11
CA ASN A 137 3.59 10.00 -9.66
C ASN A 137 2.34 10.57 -10.35
N ARG A 138 1.43 9.69 -10.79
CA ARG A 138 0.24 10.07 -11.54
C ARG A 138 -0.70 11.01 -10.77
N SER A 139 -0.73 10.95 -9.45
CA SER A 139 -1.63 11.78 -8.64
C SER A 139 -1.06 13.15 -8.33
N THR A 140 0.25 13.28 -8.14
CA THR A 140 0.93 14.54 -7.82
C THR A 140 1.50 15.24 -9.04
N GLN A 141 1.85 14.49 -10.09
CA GLN A 141 2.61 14.91 -11.27
C GLN A 141 4.07 15.30 -10.95
N TYR A 142 4.53 15.05 -9.74
CA TYR A 142 5.90 15.22 -9.30
C TYR A 142 6.54 13.88 -8.97
N THR A 143 7.88 13.83 -8.98
CA THR A 143 8.60 12.66 -8.49
C THR A 143 8.52 12.61 -6.96
N PRO A 144 8.47 11.42 -6.35
CA PRO A 144 8.61 11.31 -4.90
C PRO A 144 9.92 11.92 -4.38
N PHE A 145 10.98 11.86 -5.18
CA PHE A 145 12.27 12.44 -4.83
C PHE A 145 12.19 13.96 -4.68
N PHE A 146 11.61 14.64 -5.68
CA PHE A 146 11.38 16.09 -5.60
C PHE A 146 10.50 16.47 -4.40
N MET A 147 9.42 15.73 -4.19
CA MET A 147 8.48 16.00 -3.09
C MET A 147 9.12 15.90 -1.70
N VAL A 148 10.19 15.12 -1.55
CA VAL A 148 10.93 14.96 -0.28
C VAL A 148 12.06 15.99 -0.17
N TYR A 149 12.87 16.14 -1.22
CA TYR A 149 14.14 16.89 -1.15
C TYR A 149 14.08 18.31 -1.77
N GLY A 150 13.00 18.65 -2.45
CA GLY A 150 12.87 19.94 -3.14
C GLY A 150 13.65 20.04 -4.46
N ALA A 151 14.40 19.02 -4.81
CA ALA A 151 15.17 18.97 -6.05
C ALA A 151 15.01 17.62 -6.74
N GLU A 152 15.15 17.57 -8.06
CA GLU A 152 15.14 16.32 -8.81
C GLU A 152 16.48 15.58 -8.67
N ALA A 153 16.39 14.25 -8.55
CA ALA A 153 17.58 13.40 -8.51
C ALA A 153 18.40 13.54 -9.80
N VAL A 154 19.72 13.54 -9.69
CA VAL A 154 20.60 13.37 -10.83
C VAL A 154 20.61 11.89 -11.23
N LEU A 155 20.20 11.61 -12.45
CA LEU A 155 20.12 10.25 -12.94
C LEU A 155 21.47 9.78 -13.50
N PRO A 156 21.81 8.47 -13.37
CA PRO A 156 23.03 7.93 -13.97
C PRO A 156 23.16 8.18 -15.48
N SER A 157 22.03 8.25 -16.19
CA SER A 157 22.00 8.61 -17.61
C SER A 157 22.43 10.06 -17.87
N GLU A 158 22.06 10.99 -17.00
CA GLU A 158 22.43 12.40 -17.14
C GLU A 158 23.93 12.61 -16.95
N VAL A 159 24.54 11.86 -16.02
CA VAL A 159 25.98 11.86 -15.84
C VAL A 159 26.67 11.23 -17.06
N ARG A 160 26.14 10.10 -17.57
CA ARG A 160 26.74 9.41 -18.73
C ARG A 160 26.69 10.23 -20.01
N TYR A 161 25.59 10.95 -20.22
CA TYR A 161 25.37 11.74 -21.46
C TYR A 161 25.61 13.22 -21.27
N GLU A 162 26.32 13.61 -20.20
CA GLU A 162 26.74 14.98 -19.93
C GLU A 162 25.60 15.99 -20.09
N ALA A 163 24.48 15.71 -19.39
CA ALA A 163 23.31 16.61 -19.43
C ALA A 163 23.70 18.05 -19.03
N PRO A 164 23.13 19.09 -19.65
CA PRO A 164 23.53 20.48 -19.42
C PRO A 164 23.58 20.89 -17.96
N ARG A 165 22.63 20.42 -17.13
CA ARG A 165 22.61 20.71 -15.69
C ARG A 165 23.75 20.06 -14.91
N VAL A 166 24.33 18.95 -15.42
CA VAL A 166 25.47 18.27 -14.79
C VAL A 166 26.77 18.96 -15.21
N VAL A 167 26.90 19.32 -16.48
CA VAL A 167 28.09 19.99 -17.02
C VAL A 167 28.22 21.41 -16.47
N ALA A 168 27.10 22.14 -16.37
CA ALA A 168 27.06 23.52 -15.86
C ALA A 168 27.08 23.60 -14.33
N TYR A 169 27.29 22.48 -13.62
CA TYR A 169 27.28 22.46 -12.17
C TYR A 169 28.41 23.32 -11.59
N THR A 170 28.05 24.26 -10.75
CA THR A 170 28.97 24.95 -9.84
C THR A 170 28.36 24.97 -8.43
N GLU A 171 29.20 24.90 -7.41
CA GLU A 171 28.73 24.87 -6.03
C GLU A 171 27.90 26.13 -5.68
N ALA A 172 28.34 27.31 -6.14
CA ALA A 172 27.61 28.55 -5.92
C ALA A 172 26.22 28.56 -6.56
N ALA A 173 26.10 28.13 -7.83
CA ALA A 173 24.83 28.04 -8.53
C ALA A 173 23.92 26.96 -7.90
N SER A 174 24.51 25.87 -7.39
CA SER A 174 23.77 24.82 -6.71
C SER A 174 23.16 25.33 -5.39
N ASN A 175 23.92 26.07 -4.59
CA ASN A 175 23.44 26.62 -3.33
C ASN A 175 22.29 27.63 -3.54
N THR A 176 22.46 28.57 -4.49
CA THR A 176 21.37 29.50 -4.86
C THR A 176 20.13 28.73 -5.36
N GLY A 177 20.33 27.74 -6.22
CA GLY A 177 19.23 26.92 -6.73
C GLY A 177 18.53 26.09 -5.65
N LEU A 178 19.22 25.67 -4.59
CA LEU A 178 18.62 24.99 -3.44
C LEU A 178 17.75 25.96 -2.61
N GLU A 179 18.20 27.20 -2.40
CA GLU A 179 17.43 28.22 -1.70
C GLU A 179 16.14 28.55 -2.49
N ASP A 180 16.26 28.83 -3.80
CA ASP A 180 15.12 29.05 -4.69
C ASP A 180 14.14 27.86 -4.70
N ASN A 181 14.66 26.65 -4.75
CA ASN A 181 13.83 25.42 -4.74
C ASN A 181 13.13 25.20 -3.39
N MET A 182 13.71 25.62 -2.27
CA MET A 182 13.03 25.55 -0.98
C MET A 182 11.82 26.46 -0.91
N ASP A 183 11.93 27.68 -1.43
CA ASP A 183 10.81 28.61 -1.48
C ASP A 183 9.68 28.12 -2.40
N LEU A 184 10.04 27.53 -3.54
CA LEU A 184 9.10 26.93 -4.50
C LEU A 184 8.52 25.58 -4.05
N LEU A 185 9.17 24.91 -3.11
CA LEU A 185 8.77 23.56 -2.67
C LEU A 185 7.40 23.55 -1.99
N ASP A 186 7.11 24.55 -1.19
CA ASP A 186 5.82 24.64 -0.49
C ASP A 186 4.68 24.90 -1.49
N GLU A 187 4.88 25.80 -2.48
CA GLU A 187 3.92 25.99 -3.57
C GLU A 187 3.71 24.69 -4.37
N ALA A 188 4.81 23.99 -4.72
CA ALA A 188 4.73 22.72 -5.43
C ALA A 188 3.98 21.66 -4.64
N ARG A 189 4.15 21.62 -3.31
CA ARG A 189 3.43 20.73 -2.40
C ARG A 189 1.94 21.04 -2.35
N ASP A 190 1.56 22.31 -2.32
CA ASP A 190 0.17 22.74 -2.36
C ASP A 190 -0.50 22.34 -3.68
N ILE A 191 0.17 22.56 -4.80
CA ILE A 191 -0.27 22.13 -6.13
C ILE A 191 -0.41 20.60 -6.17
N ALA A 192 0.56 19.86 -5.64
CA ALA A 192 0.51 18.39 -5.57
C ALA A 192 -0.66 17.90 -4.72
N SER A 193 -0.94 18.56 -3.60
CA SER A 193 -2.08 18.28 -2.73
C SER A 193 -3.41 18.46 -3.47
N ALA A 194 -3.59 19.60 -4.15
CA ALA A 194 -4.77 19.90 -4.95
C ALA A 194 -4.96 18.87 -6.08
N ARG A 195 -3.90 18.55 -6.85
CA ARG A 195 -3.93 17.53 -7.91
C ARG A 195 -4.28 16.14 -7.35
N SER A 196 -3.70 15.77 -6.22
CA SER A 196 -3.98 14.50 -5.56
C SER A 196 -5.44 14.40 -5.11
N ALA A 197 -6.02 15.49 -4.57
CA ALA A 197 -7.41 15.55 -4.18
C ALA A 197 -8.35 15.36 -5.39
N VAL A 198 -8.10 16.06 -6.50
CA VAL A 198 -8.86 15.91 -7.75
C VAL A 198 -8.75 14.50 -8.30
N TYR A 199 -7.55 13.92 -8.33
CA TYR A 199 -7.32 12.56 -8.78
C TYR A 199 -8.08 11.53 -7.93
N GLN A 200 -8.03 11.66 -6.60
CA GLN A 200 -8.78 10.79 -5.69
C GLN A 200 -10.29 10.94 -5.83
N GLN A 201 -10.77 12.17 -6.05
CA GLN A 201 -12.19 12.40 -6.32
C GLN A 201 -12.62 11.74 -7.64
N GLY A 202 -11.81 11.86 -8.68
CA GLY A 202 -12.02 11.18 -9.97
C GLY A 202 -12.11 9.65 -9.80
N LEU A 203 -11.21 9.05 -9.01
CA LEU A 203 -11.26 7.63 -8.70
C LEU A 203 -12.53 7.24 -7.93
N ARG A 204 -12.93 8.02 -6.93
CA ARG A 204 -14.19 7.79 -6.18
C ARG A 204 -15.39 7.83 -7.11
N ASN A 205 -15.47 8.83 -7.97
CA ASN A 205 -16.55 8.97 -8.94
C ASN A 205 -16.58 7.81 -9.96
N TYR A 206 -15.40 7.37 -10.42
CA TYR A 206 -15.30 6.20 -11.30
C TYR A 206 -15.77 4.92 -10.64
N HIS A 207 -15.37 4.68 -9.40
CA HIS A 207 -15.80 3.50 -8.64
C HIS A 207 -17.29 3.57 -8.28
N SER A 208 -17.79 4.73 -7.85
CA SER A 208 -19.22 4.88 -7.50
C SER A 208 -20.15 4.65 -8.68
N ARG A 209 -19.74 5.01 -9.91
CA ARG A 209 -20.52 4.75 -11.12
C ARG A 209 -20.54 3.27 -11.51
N ARG A 210 -19.51 2.50 -11.15
CA ARG A 210 -19.41 1.07 -11.50
C ARG A 210 -19.87 0.14 -10.40
N VAL A 211 -19.77 0.56 -9.15
CA VAL A 211 -20.28 -0.19 -8.00
C VAL A 211 -21.73 0.22 -7.80
N ARG A 212 -22.69 -0.58 -8.30
CA ARG A 212 -24.07 -0.49 -7.83
C ARG A 212 -24.01 -0.77 -6.32
N SER A 213 -24.48 0.17 -5.51
CA SER A 213 -24.59 -0.02 -4.07
C SER A 213 -25.51 -1.24 -3.84
N ARG A 214 -24.91 -2.35 -3.44
CA ARG A 214 -25.69 -3.53 -3.05
C ARG A 214 -26.11 -3.27 -1.61
N SER A 215 -27.36 -2.95 -1.40
CA SER A 215 -27.97 -2.94 -0.07
C SER A 215 -28.91 -4.12 0.03
N PHE A 216 -28.88 -4.77 1.17
CA PHE A 216 -29.80 -5.83 1.54
C PHE A 216 -30.65 -5.34 2.70
N VAL A 217 -31.88 -5.83 2.77
CA VAL A 217 -32.77 -5.60 3.91
C VAL A 217 -32.94 -6.89 4.69
N LYS A 218 -33.38 -6.76 5.95
CA LYS A 218 -33.72 -7.94 6.76
C LYS A 218 -34.74 -8.80 6.04
N GLY A 219 -34.47 -10.09 5.94
CA GLY A 219 -35.30 -11.06 5.21
C GLY A 219 -34.85 -11.36 3.78
N ASP A 220 -33.94 -10.57 3.20
CA ASP A 220 -33.41 -10.88 1.87
C ASP A 220 -32.64 -12.21 1.88
N LEU A 221 -32.80 -12.97 0.79
CA LEU A 221 -32.01 -14.18 0.54
C LEU A 221 -30.70 -13.83 -0.14
N VAL A 222 -29.60 -14.37 0.41
CA VAL A 222 -28.26 -14.13 -0.12
C VAL A 222 -27.42 -15.39 -0.17
N LEU A 223 -26.50 -15.44 -1.14
CA LEU A 223 -25.36 -16.35 -1.13
C LEU A 223 -24.16 -15.65 -0.48
N ARG A 224 -23.35 -16.40 0.22
CA ARG A 224 -22.08 -15.90 0.77
C ARG A 224 -20.88 -16.51 0.05
N LEU A 225 -19.78 -15.75 -0.03
CA LEU A 225 -18.53 -16.22 -0.58
C LEU A 225 -17.83 -17.17 0.41
N LYS A 226 -17.46 -18.38 -0.02
CA LYS A 226 -16.68 -19.31 0.80
C LYS A 226 -15.32 -18.73 1.19
N GLN A 227 -14.99 -18.72 2.47
CA GLN A 227 -13.75 -18.08 2.96
C GLN A 227 -12.51 -18.99 2.90
N LYS A 228 -12.66 -20.29 2.99
CA LYS A 228 -11.56 -21.28 2.96
C LYS A 228 -12.06 -22.64 2.45
N GLY A 229 -11.14 -23.43 1.86
CA GLY A 229 -11.33 -24.86 1.67
C GLY A 229 -12.08 -25.28 0.42
N HIS A 230 -12.29 -24.42 -0.58
CA HIS A 230 -12.87 -24.83 -1.86
C HIS A 230 -11.79 -25.11 -2.90
N HIS A 231 -11.95 -26.15 -3.68
CA HIS A 231 -11.14 -26.43 -4.85
C HIS A 231 -11.56 -25.52 -6.01
N LYS A 232 -10.64 -25.25 -6.95
CA LYS A 232 -10.88 -24.34 -8.11
C LYS A 232 -12.11 -24.72 -8.96
N LEU A 233 -12.60 -25.96 -8.84
CA LEU A 233 -13.75 -26.48 -9.57
C LEU A 233 -15.07 -26.40 -8.77
N GLU A 234 -15.02 -26.03 -7.49
CA GLU A 234 -16.22 -25.84 -6.68
C GLU A 234 -16.78 -24.44 -6.84
N PRO A 235 -18.12 -24.28 -6.79
CA PRO A 235 -18.74 -22.97 -6.79
C PRO A 235 -18.22 -22.13 -5.60
N PRO A 236 -17.78 -20.88 -5.84
CA PRO A 236 -17.25 -20.02 -4.78
C PRO A 236 -18.34 -19.50 -3.83
N TRP A 237 -19.62 -19.72 -4.18
CA TRP A 237 -20.78 -19.22 -3.42
C TRP A 237 -21.49 -20.38 -2.74
N GLU A 238 -21.94 -20.14 -1.50
CA GLU A 238 -22.71 -21.08 -0.71
C GLU A 238 -23.97 -20.42 -0.12
N GLY A 239 -24.99 -21.20 0.22
CA GLY A 239 -26.28 -20.75 0.71
C GLY A 239 -27.45 -21.37 -0.06
N PRO A 240 -28.68 -20.83 0.04
CA PRO A 240 -29.01 -19.46 0.48
C PRO A 240 -29.07 -19.26 2.01
N TYR A 241 -28.76 -18.04 2.42
CA TYR A 241 -28.90 -17.55 3.80
C TYR A 241 -29.87 -16.38 3.86
N ILE A 242 -30.47 -16.14 5.01
CA ILE A 242 -31.38 -14.99 5.24
C ILE A 242 -30.59 -13.88 5.94
N ILE A 243 -30.76 -12.63 5.49
CA ILE A 243 -30.26 -11.45 6.23
C ILE A 243 -31.07 -11.34 7.53
N HIS A 244 -30.41 -11.60 8.65
CA HIS A 244 -31.01 -11.51 9.99
C HIS A 244 -30.98 -10.08 10.52
N GLU A 245 -29.86 -9.38 10.35
CA GLU A 245 -29.66 -8.04 10.87
C GLU A 245 -28.75 -7.24 9.92
N VAL A 246 -29.09 -5.95 9.76
CA VAL A 246 -28.28 -4.96 9.03
C VAL A 246 -27.47 -4.16 10.04
N ILE A 247 -26.15 -4.21 9.95
CA ILE A 247 -25.24 -3.50 10.84
C ILE A 247 -24.76 -2.21 10.14
N PRO A 248 -24.70 -1.07 10.86
CA PRO A 248 -24.15 0.16 10.31
C PRO A 248 -22.75 -0.06 9.70
N GLY A 249 -22.50 0.53 8.51
CA GLY A 249 -21.24 0.34 7.78
C GLY A 249 -21.25 -0.73 6.71
N GLY A 250 -22.43 -1.28 6.34
CA GLY A 250 -22.56 -2.22 5.21
C GLY A 250 -22.18 -3.66 5.55
N ALA A 251 -22.34 -4.04 6.81
CA ALA A 251 -22.16 -5.41 7.28
C ALA A 251 -23.53 -6.03 7.62
N TYR A 252 -23.62 -7.36 7.51
CA TYR A 252 -24.86 -8.11 7.65
C TYR A 252 -24.64 -9.36 8.48
N ARG A 253 -25.55 -9.66 9.41
CA ARG A 253 -25.61 -10.97 10.07
C ARG A 253 -26.53 -11.89 9.29
N LEU A 254 -26.06 -13.11 9.12
CA LEU A 254 -26.77 -14.14 8.36
C LEU A 254 -27.43 -15.15 9.29
N LYS A 255 -28.57 -15.66 8.87
CA LYS A 255 -29.25 -16.80 9.46
C LYS A 255 -29.29 -17.93 8.45
N ASP A 256 -28.95 -19.10 8.90
CA ASP A 256 -29.05 -20.32 8.10
C ASP A 256 -30.52 -20.74 7.93
N MET A 257 -30.88 -21.09 6.70
CA MET A 257 -32.28 -21.48 6.40
C MET A 257 -32.61 -22.88 6.93
N GLU A 258 -31.66 -23.80 6.91
CA GLU A 258 -31.90 -25.19 7.28
C GLU A 258 -31.82 -25.39 8.79
N THR A 259 -30.78 -24.86 9.43
CA THR A 259 -30.53 -25.04 10.86
C THR A 259 -31.19 -23.97 11.73
N GLY A 260 -31.62 -22.87 11.16
CA GLY A 260 -32.13 -21.70 11.88
C GLY A 260 -31.07 -20.95 12.70
N GLY A 261 -29.82 -21.39 12.66
CA GLY A 261 -28.69 -20.83 13.39
C GLY A 261 -28.31 -19.43 12.88
N ILE A 262 -27.99 -18.53 13.83
CA ILE A 262 -27.53 -17.17 13.50
C ILE A 262 -26.00 -17.14 13.58
N TYR A 263 -25.35 -16.70 12.51
CA TYR A 263 -23.91 -16.53 12.51
C TYR A 263 -23.53 -15.26 13.29
N THR A 264 -22.65 -15.41 14.27
CA THR A 264 -22.17 -14.31 15.13
C THR A 264 -21.28 -13.31 14.38
N ASN A 265 -20.49 -13.78 13.40
CA ASN A 265 -19.61 -12.93 12.62
C ASN A 265 -20.39 -12.21 11.51
N PRO A 266 -20.26 -10.88 11.40
CA PRO A 266 -20.89 -10.11 10.34
C PRO A 266 -20.14 -10.29 9.01
N TRP A 267 -20.91 -10.22 7.92
CA TRP A 267 -20.41 -10.34 6.55
C TRP A 267 -20.50 -9.00 5.82
N ASN A 268 -19.44 -8.68 5.07
CA ASN A 268 -19.44 -7.47 4.25
C ASN A 268 -20.32 -7.67 3.01
N VAL A 269 -20.97 -6.59 2.56
CA VAL A 269 -21.78 -6.57 1.33
C VAL A 269 -21.06 -7.13 0.10
N ALA A 270 -19.73 -6.91 -0.01
CA ALA A 270 -18.91 -7.42 -1.12
C ALA A 270 -18.83 -8.95 -1.15
N GLN A 271 -19.04 -9.61 0.00
CA GLN A 271 -19.00 -11.06 0.16
C GLN A 271 -20.39 -11.71 0.02
N LEU A 272 -21.41 -10.91 -0.28
CA LEU A 272 -22.78 -11.35 -0.40
C LEU A 272 -23.31 -11.10 -1.81
N ARG A 273 -24.13 -12.02 -2.31
CA ARG A 273 -24.82 -11.91 -3.58
C ARG A 273 -26.30 -12.23 -3.38
N ARG A 274 -27.20 -11.41 -3.96
CA ARG A 274 -28.64 -11.67 -3.86
C ARG A 274 -28.97 -13.01 -4.52
N PHE A 275 -29.74 -13.81 -3.82
CA PHE A 275 -30.33 -15.05 -4.32
C PHE A 275 -31.78 -14.78 -4.67
N TYR A 276 -32.17 -15.16 -5.85
CA TYR A 276 -33.56 -15.10 -6.34
C TYR A 276 -34.07 -16.55 -6.36
N ALA A 277 -35.12 -16.81 -5.56
CA ALA A 277 -35.81 -18.09 -5.54
C ALA A 277 -36.79 -18.15 -6.69
#